data_046c9a6baf4ceea69f90a7a42eceb37f
#
_entry.id   046c9a6baf4ceea69f90a7a42eceb37f
#
_cell.length_a   1.000
_cell.length_b   1.000
_cell.length_c   1.000
_cell.angle_alpha   90.00
_cell.angle_beta   90.00
_cell.angle_gamma   90.00
#
_symmetry.space_group_name_H-M   'P 1'
#
loop_
_entity.id
_entity.type
_entity.pdbx_description
1 polymer ?
#
loop_
_entity_poly.entity_id
_entity_poly.type
_entity_poly.pdbx_seq_one_letter_code
_entity_poly.pdbx_strand_id
1 'polypeptide(L)'
;MFHLSTFLADLFPAPSEFLSVGRQVGPEITLSIGPAYTTGFLVAGLLLILSGILMIRVMYGRVKYFALEYGYGNGWGRVKAMFHFIAMGLALAVTGIVLTLIGWGNQGYSVILSSAGLTEVSHLGTSSYRWDDLKATSERVKSTDFWLKFEKDGKRCQVRFLQQDLGEVMQDQVIQITEEGIRSHPGTGITL
;
A
#
# COMPACT_ATOMS: atom_id res chain seq x y z
N MET A 1 3.20 23.20 -12.73
CA MET A 1 3.39 22.89 -11.30
C MET A 1 3.09 21.40 -11.15
N PHE A 2 4.12 20.54 -11.15
CA PHE A 2 3.94 19.08 -11.02
C PHE A 2 3.36 18.82 -9.62
N HIS A 3 2.18 18.22 -9.58
CA HIS A 3 1.56 17.82 -8.31
C HIS A 3 2.36 16.68 -7.68
N LEU A 4 3.20 17.01 -6.72
CA LEU A 4 3.99 16.06 -5.92
C LEU A 4 3.10 14.95 -5.31
N SER A 5 1.83 15.31 -5.01
CA SER A 5 0.83 14.37 -4.49
C SER A 5 0.44 13.27 -5.48
N THR A 6 0.35 13.58 -6.77
CA THR A 6 0.03 12.58 -7.80
C THR A 6 1.21 11.62 -8.02
N PHE A 7 2.44 12.17 -8.06
CA PHE A 7 3.65 11.37 -8.20
C PHE A 7 3.87 10.42 -7.01
N LEU A 8 3.58 10.88 -5.79
CA LEU A 8 3.68 10.02 -4.60
C LEU A 8 2.57 8.95 -4.58
N ALA A 9 1.36 9.26 -5.04
CA ALA A 9 0.28 8.28 -5.11
C ALA A 9 0.58 7.14 -6.10
N ASP A 10 1.28 7.44 -7.19
CA ASP A 10 1.70 6.44 -8.19
C ASP A 10 2.92 5.61 -7.73
N LEU A 11 3.66 6.09 -6.75
CA LEU A 11 4.86 5.41 -6.24
C LEU A 11 4.54 4.39 -5.13
N PHE A 12 3.40 4.54 -4.45
CA PHE A 12 3.01 3.67 -3.35
C PHE A 12 1.81 2.82 -3.76
N PRO A 13 1.84 1.51 -3.46
CA PRO A 13 0.68 0.65 -3.68
C PRO A 13 -0.52 1.20 -2.89
N ALA A 14 -1.69 1.17 -3.52
CA ALA A 14 -2.91 1.62 -2.87
C ALA A 14 -3.22 0.76 -1.64
N PRO A 15 -3.73 1.33 -0.54
CA PRO A 15 -4.09 0.55 0.66
C PRO A 15 -5.01 -0.64 0.36
N SER A 16 -5.87 -0.52 -0.65
CA SER A 16 -6.76 -1.59 -1.12
C SER A 16 -6.03 -2.85 -1.62
N GLU A 17 -4.75 -2.75 -1.98
CA GLU A 17 -3.95 -3.91 -2.41
C GLU A 17 -3.54 -4.82 -1.23
N PHE A 18 -3.68 -4.36 0.00
CA PHE A 18 -3.31 -5.09 1.22
C PHE A 18 -4.51 -5.63 1.99
N LEU A 19 -5.73 -5.58 1.40
CA LEU A 19 -6.93 -6.13 2.02
C LEU A 19 -6.77 -7.65 2.18
N SER A 20 -6.76 -8.14 3.42
CA SER A 20 -6.48 -9.53 3.73
C SER A 20 -7.39 -10.15 4.79
N VAL A 21 -8.25 -9.36 5.40
CA VAL A 21 -9.20 -9.83 6.41
C VAL A 21 -10.60 -9.39 6.01
N GLY A 22 -11.48 -10.36 5.77
CA GLY A 22 -12.88 -10.11 5.49
C GLY A 22 -13.74 -10.52 6.67
N ARG A 23 -14.77 -9.71 6.97
CA ARG A 23 -15.78 -10.02 7.97
C ARG A 23 -17.16 -9.64 7.44
N GLN A 24 -18.06 -10.61 7.42
CA GLN A 24 -19.46 -10.35 7.11
C GLN A 24 -20.21 -9.89 8.36
N VAL A 25 -20.90 -8.78 8.26
CA VAL A 25 -21.75 -8.23 9.32
C VAL A 25 -23.13 -7.96 8.73
N GLY A 26 -24.04 -8.93 8.86
CA GLY A 26 -25.35 -8.86 8.23
C GLY A 26 -25.24 -8.86 6.69
N PRO A 27 -25.86 -7.90 6.00
CA PRO A 27 -25.81 -7.78 4.54
C PRO A 27 -24.55 -7.09 4.02
N GLU A 28 -23.64 -6.67 4.91
CA GLU A 28 -22.45 -5.92 4.55
C GLU A 28 -21.20 -6.79 4.74
N ILE A 29 -20.21 -6.58 3.87
CA ILE A 29 -18.90 -7.16 4.00
C ILE A 29 -17.90 -6.05 4.31
N THR A 30 -17.22 -6.17 5.44
CA THR A 30 -16.11 -5.30 5.82
C THR A 30 -14.80 -6.00 5.53
N LEU A 31 -13.97 -5.40 4.69
CA LEU A 31 -12.64 -5.84 4.35
C LEU A 31 -11.63 -4.89 5.00
N SER A 32 -10.62 -5.43 5.63
CA SER A 32 -9.58 -4.66 6.31
C SER A 32 -8.19 -5.21 6.01
N ILE A 33 -7.18 -4.39 6.27
CA ILE A 33 -5.79 -4.83 6.18
C ILE A 33 -5.45 -5.62 7.43
N GLY A 34 -4.93 -6.83 7.24
CA GLY A 34 -4.54 -7.70 8.34
C GLY A 34 -3.45 -7.07 9.23
N PRO A 35 -3.52 -7.27 10.56
CA PRO A 35 -2.55 -6.70 11.49
C PRO A 35 -1.11 -7.16 11.20
N ALA A 36 -0.92 -8.32 10.59
CA ALA A 36 0.39 -8.81 10.19
C ALA A 36 1.07 -7.90 9.16
N TYR A 37 0.32 -7.37 8.18
CA TYR A 37 0.84 -6.44 7.19
C TYR A 37 1.19 -5.09 7.81
N THR A 38 0.26 -4.47 8.56
CA THR A 38 0.49 -3.16 9.17
C THR A 38 1.65 -3.19 10.17
N THR A 39 1.67 -4.18 11.07
CA THR A 39 2.75 -4.37 12.03
C THR A 39 4.05 -4.75 11.34
N GLY A 40 4.00 -5.60 10.30
CA GLY A 40 5.17 -6.00 9.52
C GLY A 40 5.87 -4.81 8.88
N PHE A 41 5.14 -3.92 8.22
CA PHE A 41 5.70 -2.69 7.63
C PHE A 41 6.28 -1.75 8.68
N LEU A 42 5.61 -1.57 9.83
CA LEU A 42 6.11 -0.73 10.92
C LEU A 42 7.42 -1.27 11.49
N VAL A 43 7.46 -2.56 11.83
CA VAL A 43 8.65 -3.20 12.40
C VAL A 43 9.80 -3.21 11.40
N ALA A 44 9.56 -3.61 10.16
CA ALA A 44 10.59 -3.60 9.11
C ALA A 44 11.13 -2.19 8.86
N GLY A 45 10.24 -1.20 8.80
CA GLY A 45 10.62 0.20 8.63
C GLY A 45 11.51 0.70 9.77
N LEU A 46 11.12 0.47 11.02
CA LEU A 46 11.93 0.85 12.19
C LEU A 46 13.29 0.15 12.21
N LEU A 47 13.34 -1.14 11.89
CA LEU A 47 14.61 -1.88 11.82
C LEU A 47 15.54 -1.32 10.75
N LEU A 48 15.02 -0.94 9.58
CA LEU A 48 15.81 -0.32 8.53
C LEU A 48 16.33 1.07 8.93
N ILE A 49 15.53 1.89 9.59
CA ILE A 49 15.95 3.20 10.12
C ILE A 49 17.09 3.01 11.12
N LEU A 50 16.90 2.11 12.08
CA LEU A 50 17.94 1.82 13.09
C LEU A 50 19.22 1.28 12.46
N SER A 51 19.09 0.37 11.49
CA SER A 51 20.23 -0.19 10.75
C SER A 51 20.98 0.89 9.96
N GLY A 52 20.27 1.80 9.32
CA GLY A 52 20.85 2.92 8.59
C GLY A 52 21.62 3.87 9.50
N ILE A 53 21.05 4.24 10.64
CA ILE A 53 21.68 5.10 11.65
C ILE A 53 22.93 4.40 12.24
N LEU A 54 22.80 3.12 12.62
CA LEU A 54 23.90 2.35 13.17
C LEU A 54 25.04 2.22 12.17
N MET A 55 24.72 1.94 10.90
CA MET A 55 25.70 1.85 9.83
C MET A 55 26.48 3.15 9.68
N ILE A 56 25.81 4.30 9.62
CA ILE A 56 26.47 5.61 9.54
C ILE A 56 27.40 5.81 10.75
N ARG A 57 26.91 5.52 11.95
CA ARG A 57 27.67 5.72 13.20
C ARG A 57 28.92 4.82 13.29
N VAL A 58 28.76 3.52 12.99
CA VAL A 58 29.85 2.56 13.04
C VAL A 58 30.90 2.87 11.98
N MET A 59 30.46 3.18 10.76
CA MET A 59 31.38 3.47 9.66
C MET A 59 32.11 4.79 9.83
N TYR A 60 31.44 5.82 10.38
CA TYR A 60 32.11 7.07 10.72
C TYR A 60 33.32 6.86 11.66
N GLY A 61 33.15 6.00 12.68
CA GLY A 61 34.24 5.62 13.60
C GLY A 61 35.37 4.79 12.98
N ARG A 62 35.06 4.02 11.91
CA ARG A 62 35.98 3.07 11.28
C ARG A 62 36.52 3.50 9.92
N VAL A 63 36.14 4.69 9.44
CA VAL A 63 36.56 5.21 8.12
C VAL A 63 38.07 5.11 7.85
N LYS A 64 38.90 5.34 8.87
CA LYS A 64 40.36 5.24 8.75
C LYS A 64 40.81 3.82 8.42
N TYR A 65 40.24 2.82 9.06
CA TYR A 65 40.60 1.41 8.87
C TYR A 65 40.13 0.93 7.50
N PHE A 66 38.91 1.24 7.11
CA PHE A 66 38.40 0.88 5.79
C PHE A 66 39.16 1.55 4.64
N ALA A 67 39.52 2.81 4.78
CA ALA A 67 40.30 3.50 3.77
C ALA A 67 41.68 2.85 3.53
N LEU A 68 42.30 2.31 4.57
CA LEU A 68 43.59 1.59 4.48
C LEU A 68 43.41 0.22 3.85
N GLU A 69 42.36 -0.53 4.24
CA GLU A 69 42.08 -1.89 3.78
C GLU A 69 41.71 -1.93 2.29
N TYR A 70 40.96 -0.95 1.81
CA TYR A 70 40.53 -0.84 0.41
C TYR A 70 41.46 0.00 -0.48
N GLY A 71 42.68 0.29 -0.02
CA GLY A 71 43.70 1.00 -0.82
C GLY A 71 43.43 2.49 -1.02
N TYR A 72 42.48 3.06 -0.31
CA TYR A 72 42.17 4.50 -0.35
C TYR A 72 43.15 5.30 0.56
N GLY A 73 44.45 5.13 0.37
CA GLY A 73 45.46 5.68 1.23
C GLY A 73 45.57 7.23 1.27
N ASN A 74 45.00 7.90 0.26
CA ASN A 74 45.00 9.36 0.18
C ASN A 74 43.74 9.97 0.81
N GLY A 75 43.78 11.26 1.17
CA GLY A 75 42.65 11.98 1.79
C GLY A 75 41.36 11.92 0.98
N TRP A 76 41.47 11.95 -0.35
CA TRP A 76 40.33 11.90 -1.27
C TRP A 76 39.65 10.52 -1.27
N GLY A 77 40.42 9.45 -1.22
CA GLY A 77 39.88 8.08 -1.10
C GLY A 77 39.09 7.89 0.19
N ARG A 78 39.51 8.46 1.31
CA ARG A 78 38.75 8.43 2.58
C ARG A 78 37.43 9.16 2.47
N VAL A 79 37.39 10.34 1.83
CA VAL A 79 36.15 11.09 1.60
C VAL A 79 35.21 10.30 0.74
N LYS A 80 35.69 9.65 -0.32
CA LYS A 80 34.87 8.82 -1.23
C LYS A 80 34.29 7.59 -0.51
N ALA A 81 35.11 6.90 0.31
CA ALA A 81 34.64 5.77 1.12
C ALA A 81 33.56 6.20 2.13
N MET A 82 33.78 7.31 2.85
CA MET A 82 32.84 7.87 3.80
C MET A 82 31.49 8.22 3.12
N PHE A 83 31.56 8.85 1.94
CA PHE A 83 30.38 9.20 1.17
C PHE A 83 29.53 7.99 0.80
N HIS A 84 30.16 6.88 0.35
CA HIS A 84 29.45 5.64 0.03
C HIS A 84 28.68 5.06 1.22
N PHE A 85 29.32 5.01 2.39
CA PHE A 85 28.68 4.47 3.60
C PHE A 85 27.56 5.35 4.13
N ILE A 86 27.74 6.68 4.07
CA ILE A 86 26.68 7.62 4.43
C ILE A 86 25.52 7.49 3.45
N ALA A 87 25.78 7.44 2.14
CA ALA A 87 24.73 7.28 1.13
C ALA A 87 23.94 5.98 1.32
N MET A 88 24.61 4.87 1.61
CA MET A 88 23.96 3.58 1.85
C MET A 88 23.16 3.58 3.15
N GLY A 89 23.69 4.14 4.23
CA GLY A 89 22.96 4.30 5.49
C GLY A 89 21.73 5.21 5.36
N LEU A 90 21.85 6.31 4.61
CA LEU A 90 20.72 7.19 4.29
C LEU A 90 19.67 6.49 3.44
N ALA A 91 20.08 5.71 2.43
CA ALA A 91 19.16 4.95 1.61
C ALA A 91 18.33 3.96 2.45
N LEU A 92 18.99 3.23 3.37
CA LEU A 92 18.28 2.35 4.32
C LEU A 92 17.32 3.12 5.21
N ALA A 93 17.74 4.26 5.77
CA ALA A 93 16.90 5.07 6.63
C ALA A 93 15.68 5.64 5.88
N VAL A 94 15.87 6.14 4.66
CA VAL A 94 14.78 6.65 3.81
C VAL A 94 13.80 5.53 3.46
N THR A 95 14.30 4.36 3.04
CA THR A 95 13.44 3.19 2.79
C THR A 95 12.67 2.80 4.04
N GLY A 96 13.31 2.81 5.20
CA GLY A 96 12.66 2.53 6.48
C GLY A 96 11.56 3.54 6.83
N ILE A 97 11.79 4.84 6.60
CA ILE A 97 10.77 5.89 6.78
C ILE A 97 9.58 5.63 5.87
N VAL A 98 9.82 5.32 4.60
CA VAL A 98 8.77 5.02 3.63
C VAL A 98 7.91 3.84 4.09
N LEU A 99 8.53 2.71 4.48
CA LEU A 99 7.80 1.55 4.98
C LEU A 99 7.00 1.86 6.24
N THR A 100 7.58 2.64 7.15
CA THR A 100 6.88 3.07 8.38
C THR A 100 5.64 3.91 8.05
N LEU A 101 5.75 4.84 7.09
CA LEU A 101 4.63 5.66 6.65
C LEU A 101 3.54 4.83 5.97
N ILE A 102 3.92 3.84 5.14
CA ILE A 102 2.96 2.89 4.54
C ILE A 102 2.25 2.10 5.65
N GLY A 103 2.99 1.52 6.59
CA GLY A 103 2.41 0.76 7.69
C GLY A 103 1.47 1.60 8.55
N TRP A 104 1.83 2.85 8.83
CA TRP A 104 0.99 3.78 9.59
C TRP A 104 -0.25 4.22 8.80
N GLY A 105 -0.09 4.58 7.54
CA GLY A 105 -1.20 4.99 6.66
C GLY A 105 -2.23 3.87 6.44
N ASN A 106 -1.78 2.63 6.48
CA ASN A 106 -2.63 1.45 6.32
C ASN A 106 -3.35 1.02 7.62
N GLN A 107 -3.00 1.60 8.78
CA GLN A 107 -3.72 1.32 10.03
C GLN A 107 -5.15 1.85 9.93
N GLY A 108 -6.12 1.00 10.28
CA GLY A 108 -7.53 1.38 10.28
C GLY A 108 -8.15 1.54 8.89
N TYR A 109 -7.41 1.26 7.80
CA TYR A 109 -8.00 1.23 6.47
C TYR A 109 -8.94 0.04 6.35
N SER A 110 -10.16 0.31 5.90
CA SER A 110 -11.15 -0.73 5.60
C SER A 110 -12.06 -0.30 4.45
N VAL A 111 -12.57 -1.30 3.76
CA VAL A 111 -13.55 -1.14 2.68
C VAL A 111 -14.81 -1.88 3.10
N ILE A 112 -15.93 -1.19 3.14
CA ILE A 112 -17.24 -1.77 3.44
C ILE A 112 -18.02 -1.84 2.14
N LEU A 113 -18.40 -3.05 1.75
CA LEU A 113 -19.24 -3.33 0.60
C LEU A 113 -20.66 -3.63 1.07
N SER A 114 -21.62 -2.95 0.48
CA SER A 114 -23.04 -3.14 0.74
C SER A 114 -23.85 -3.13 -0.56
N SER A 115 -25.13 -3.51 -0.49
CA SER A 115 -26.04 -3.37 -1.63
C SER A 115 -26.22 -1.92 -2.10
N ALA A 116 -25.97 -0.94 -1.23
CA ALA A 116 -26.10 0.48 -1.54
C ALA A 116 -24.84 1.09 -2.20
N GLY A 117 -23.66 0.50 -1.99
CA GLY A 117 -22.41 1.04 -2.52
C GLY A 117 -21.18 0.53 -1.77
N LEU A 118 -20.09 1.26 -1.96
CA LEU A 118 -18.78 1.03 -1.36
C LEU A 118 -18.44 2.19 -0.44
N THR A 119 -17.96 1.87 0.77
CA THR A 119 -17.46 2.88 1.72
C THR A 119 -16.02 2.57 2.07
N GLU A 120 -15.14 3.52 1.82
CA GLU A 120 -13.74 3.48 2.25
C GLU A 120 -13.59 4.24 3.57
N VAL A 121 -13.00 3.59 4.54
CA VAL A 121 -12.64 4.19 5.84
C VAL A 121 -11.14 4.24 5.93
N SER A 122 -10.59 5.40 6.23
CA SER A 122 -9.14 5.62 6.42
C SER A 122 -8.89 6.60 7.56
N HIS A 123 -7.64 6.76 7.97
CA HIS A 123 -7.25 7.82 8.92
C HIS A 123 -7.55 9.24 8.43
N LEU A 124 -7.64 9.42 7.12
CA LEU A 124 -7.92 10.73 6.49
C LEU A 124 -9.42 11.04 6.42
N GLY A 125 -10.27 10.06 6.72
CA GLY A 125 -11.72 10.21 6.72
C GLY A 125 -12.43 9.02 6.08
N THR A 126 -13.75 9.15 5.97
CA THR A 126 -14.63 8.16 5.35
C THR A 126 -15.17 8.71 4.04
N SER A 127 -15.06 7.94 2.98
CA SER A 127 -15.59 8.25 1.66
C SER A 127 -16.61 7.19 1.25
N SER A 128 -17.87 7.58 1.05
CA SER A 128 -18.92 6.66 0.62
C SER A 128 -19.29 6.92 -0.85
N TYR A 129 -19.43 5.85 -1.58
CA TYR A 129 -19.72 5.83 -3.02
C TYR A 129 -20.95 4.97 -3.25
N ARG A 130 -22.04 5.57 -3.73
CA ARG A 130 -23.24 4.83 -4.11
C ARG A 130 -23.04 4.21 -5.48
N TRP A 131 -23.63 3.02 -5.70
CA TRP A 131 -23.56 2.37 -7.02
C TRP A 131 -24.12 3.26 -8.13
N ASP A 132 -25.15 4.06 -7.85
CA ASP A 132 -25.76 5.02 -8.80
C ASP A 132 -24.77 6.10 -9.27
N ASP A 133 -23.85 6.51 -8.42
CA ASP A 133 -22.89 7.59 -8.69
C ASP A 133 -21.59 7.07 -9.34
N LEU A 134 -21.44 5.74 -9.42
CA LEU A 134 -20.25 5.10 -9.92
C LEU A 134 -20.50 4.50 -11.31
N LYS A 135 -19.58 4.72 -12.22
CA LYS A 135 -19.43 3.88 -13.42
C LYS A 135 -18.59 2.67 -13.03
N ALA A 136 -19.19 1.74 -12.33
CA ALA A 136 -18.49 0.58 -11.81
C ALA A 136 -18.51 -0.58 -12.80
N THR A 137 -17.38 -1.27 -12.91
CA THR A 137 -17.23 -2.52 -13.67
C THR A 137 -16.52 -3.54 -12.79
N SER A 138 -16.98 -4.79 -12.85
CA SER A 138 -16.27 -5.91 -12.24
C SER A 138 -15.46 -6.65 -13.32
N GLU A 139 -14.26 -7.07 -12.99
CA GLU A 139 -13.41 -7.84 -13.89
C GLU A 139 -12.72 -8.96 -13.13
N ARG A 140 -12.88 -10.20 -13.61
CA ARG A 140 -12.11 -11.35 -13.15
C ARG A 140 -10.87 -11.50 -14.00
N VAL A 141 -9.71 -11.12 -13.45
CA VAL A 141 -8.42 -11.32 -14.09
C VAL A 141 -7.80 -12.60 -13.55
N LYS A 142 -7.95 -13.72 -14.23
CA LYS A 142 -7.63 -15.08 -13.78
C LYS A 142 -8.57 -15.57 -12.66
N SER A 143 -8.51 -16.84 -12.34
CA SER A 143 -9.39 -17.47 -11.33
C SER A 143 -9.19 -16.98 -9.88
N THR A 144 -8.14 -16.21 -9.62
CA THR A 144 -7.72 -15.82 -8.26
C THR A 144 -7.83 -14.33 -7.97
N ASP A 145 -7.99 -13.51 -9.01
CA ASP A 145 -8.02 -12.06 -8.87
C ASP A 145 -9.38 -11.51 -9.30
N PHE A 146 -9.98 -10.71 -8.44
CA PHE A 146 -11.17 -9.95 -8.74
C PHE A 146 -10.89 -8.45 -8.61
N TRP A 147 -11.25 -7.67 -9.61
CA TRP A 147 -11.06 -6.24 -9.66
C TRP A 147 -12.40 -5.53 -9.74
N LEU A 148 -12.62 -4.60 -8.82
CA LEU A 148 -13.67 -3.61 -8.93
C LEU A 148 -13.05 -2.31 -9.44
N LYS A 149 -13.41 -1.92 -10.67
CA LYS A 149 -12.97 -0.68 -11.29
C LYS A 149 -14.14 0.29 -11.28
N PHE A 150 -13.90 1.54 -10.90
CA PHE A 150 -14.93 2.57 -10.90
C PHE A 150 -14.36 3.93 -11.25
N GLU A 151 -15.22 4.83 -11.73
CA GLU A 151 -14.88 6.21 -12.04
C GLU A 151 -15.71 7.14 -11.19
N LYS A 152 -15.03 8.07 -10.51
CA LYS A 152 -15.67 9.15 -9.75
C LYS A 152 -14.96 10.46 -10.05
N ASP A 153 -15.71 11.52 -10.35
CA ASP A 153 -15.19 12.86 -10.63
C ASP A 153 -14.09 12.85 -11.72
N GLY A 154 -14.24 11.98 -12.72
CA GLY A 154 -13.26 11.81 -13.81
C GLY A 154 -11.98 11.08 -13.40
N LYS A 155 -11.88 10.57 -12.17
CA LYS A 155 -10.75 9.76 -11.69
C LYS A 155 -11.11 8.28 -11.74
N ARG A 156 -10.22 7.49 -12.34
CA ARG A 156 -10.33 6.03 -12.32
C ARG A 156 -9.76 5.51 -11.01
N CYS A 157 -10.57 4.74 -10.30
CA CYS A 157 -10.22 4.04 -9.07
C CYS A 157 -10.36 2.55 -9.29
N GLN A 158 -9.60 1.76 -8.55
CA GLN A 158 -9.71 0.29 -8.59
C GLN A 158 -9.43 -0.29 -7.22
N VAL A 159 -10.17 -1.33 -6.88
CA VAL A 159 -9.96 -2.15 -5.68
C VAL A 159 -9.74 -3.57 -6.11
N ARG A 160 -8.71 -4.21 -5.58
CA ARG A 160 -8.32 -5.59 -5.89
C ARG A 160 -8.62 -6.51 -4.72
N PHE A 161 -9.21 -7.64 -5.01
CA PHE A 161 -9.54 -8.67 -4.04
C PHE A 161 -8.85 -9.97 -4.43
N LEU A 162 -7.89 -10.42 -3.63
CA LEU A 162 -7.10 -11.63 -3.88
C LEU A 162 -7.68 -12.81 -3.10
N GLN A 163 -7.92 -13.92 -3.78
CA GLN A 163 -8.40 -15.15 -3.16
C GLN A 163 -7.43 -15.68 -2.10
N GLN A 164 -6.12 -15.61 -2.38
CA GLN A 164 -5.09 -16.08 -1.45
C GLN A 164 -5.06 -15.33 -0.12
N ASP A 165 -5.51 -14.07 -0.11
CA ASP A 165 -5.51 -13.21 1.09
C ASP A 165 -6.85 -13.29 1.83
N LEU A 166 -7.97 -13.34 1.10
CA LEU A 166 -9.31 -13.34 1.66
C LEU A 166 -9.91 -14.74 1.86
N GLY A 167 -9.40 -15.74 1.14
CA GLY A 167 -10.00 -17.04 1.01
C GLY A 167 -11.14 -17.09 -0.03
N GLU A 168 -11.39 -18.27 -0.58
CA GLU A 168 -12.33 -18.49 -1.68
C GLU A 168 -13.76 -18.03 -1.33
N VAL A 169 -14.25 -18.47 -0.18
CA VAL A 169 -15.63 -18.16 0.27
C VAL A 169 -15.86 -16.66 0.42
N MET A 170 -14.90 -15.94 1.00
CA MET A 170 -15.02 -14.50 1.19
C MET A 170 -14.92 -13.75 -0.14
N GLN A 171 -14.05 -14.19 -1.04
CA GLN A 171 -13.94 -13.60 -2.36
C GLN A 171 -15.24 -13.78 -3.17
N ASP A 172 -15.86 -14.97 -3.13
CA ASP A 172 -17.13 -15.21 -3.81
C ASP A 172 -18.26 -14.35 -3.25
N GLN A 173 -18.30 -14.14 -1.94
CA GLN A 173 -19.26 -13.22 -1.31
C GLN A 173 -19.04 -11.77 -1.75
N VAL A 174 -17.80 -11.30 -1.83
CA VAL A 174 -17.45 -9.97 -2.33
C VAL A 174 -17.89 -9.81 -3.79
N ILE A 175 -17.64 -10.81 -4.63
CA ILE A 175 -18.05 -10.82 -6.02
C ILE A 175 -19.59 -10.73 -6.12
N GLN A 176 -20.30 -11.57 -5.38
CA GLN A 176 -21.76 -11.61 -5.40
C GLN A 176 -22.36 -10.27 -5.01
N ILE A 177 -21.97 -9.68 -3.88
CA ILE A 177 -22.49 -8.37 -3.43
C ILE A 177 -22.18 -7.27 -4.43
N THR A 178 -20.97 -7.28 -4.99
CA THR A 178 -20.55 -6.28 -5.98
C THR A 178 -21.36 -6.39 -7.27
N GLU A 179 -21.51 -7.60 -7.81
CA GLU A 179 -22.27 -7.84 -9.03
C GLU A 179 -23.76 -7.55 -8.84
N GLU A 180 -24.33 -7.90 -7.67
CA GLU A 180 -25.72 -7.56 -7.31
C GLU A 180 -25.92 -6.05 -7.19
N GLY A 181 -25.00 -5.35 -6.53
CA GLY A 181 -25.00 -3.90 -6.39
C GLY A 181 -24.97 -3.21 -7.75
N ILE A 182 -24.02 -3.58 -8.61
CA ILE A 182 -23.90 -3.04 -9.96
C ILE A 182 -25.14 -3.33 -10.80
N ARG A 183 -25.70 -4.56 -10.74
CA ARG A 183 -26.85 -4.98 -11.54
C ARG A 183 -28.16 -4.32 -11.12
N SER A 184 -28.32 -4.02 -9.83
CA SER A 184 -29.52 -3.36 -9.28
C SER A 184 -29.57 -1.86 -9.59
N HIS A 185 -28.45 -1.26 -10.03
CA HIS A 185 -28.31 0.16 -10.31
C HIS A 185 -27.87 0.40 -11.77
N PRO A 186 -28.77 0.27 -12.74
CA PRO A 186 -28.46 0.25 -14.18
C PRO A 186 -27.97 1.60 -14.76
N GLY A 187 -27.89 2.65 -13.95
CA GLY A 187 -27.21 3.91 -14.32
C GLY A 187 -25.70 3.79 -14.40
N THR A 188 -25.12 2.77 -13.79
CA THR A 188 -23.71 2.40 -13.92
C THR A 188 -23.53 1.68 -15.26
N GLY A 189 -22.81 2.27 -16.20
CA GLY A 189 -22.51 1.64 -17.50
C GLY A 189 -21.73 0.34 -17.30
N ILE A 190 -22.43 -0.80 -17.31
CA ILE A 190 -21.84 -2.13 -17.17
C ILE A 190 -21.42 -2.62 -18.54
N THR A 191 -20.13 -2.93 -18.67
CA THR A 191 -19.66 -3.89 -19.66
C THR A 191 -19.33 -5.17 -18.89
N LEU A 192 -20.20 -6.18 -19.02
CA LEU A 192 -19.97 -7.55 -18.56
C LEU A 192 -18.93 -8.23 -19.43
#